data_80dc35fcdabda04682685846fcd220e6
#
_entry.id   80dc35fcdabda04682685846fcd220e6
#
_cell.length_a   1.000
_cell.length_b   1.000
_cell.length_c   1.000
_cell.angle_alpha   90.00
_cell.angle_beta   90.00
_cell.angle_gamma   90.00
#
_symmetry.space_group_name_H-M   'P 1'
#
loop_
_entity.id
_entity.type
_entity.pdbx_description
1 polymer ?
#
loop_
_entity_poly.entity_id
_entity_poly.type
_entity_poly.pdbx_seq_one_letter_code
_entity_poly.pdbx_strand_id
1 'polypeptide(L)'
;MKSGASPVILLNGKNNHSNMNYRRLGNSGLKVSELSFGSWVTFVNQLDEKSAMNCMSYAYDKGVNFFDNAEAYASGGSEVLMGKILKKLKWKRDTYIVSSKVFWGGELPTQRGLSKKHIHDACNAALKRLKVDYLDLFFCHRPDPETPIIETVYAMNDLLQQGKIMYWGTSEWSAKEINEAFSCAQKYNLRGPSMEQPQYNILCRERFENEYKNIFKKHQIGTTIWSPLASGILTGK
;
A
#
# COMPACT_ATOMS: atom_id res chain seq x y z
N MET A 1 -58.25 3.06 18.64
CA MET A 1 -57.05 2.25 18.76
C MET A 1 -55.94 2.94 17.97
N LYS A 2 -54.98 3.55 18.66
CA LYS A 2 -53.89 4.33 18.05
C LYS A 2 -52.69 3.41 17.82
N SER A 3 -52.30 3.25 16.58
CA SER A 3 -51.07 2.52 16.19
C SER A 3 -49.85 3.36 16.52
N GLY A 4 -49.05 2.89 17.47
CA GLY A 4 -47.79 3.52 17.83
C GLY A 4 -46.72 3.23 16.77
N ALA A 5 -46.30 4.26 16.07
CA ALA A 5 -45.08 4.22 15.28
C ALA A 5 -43.89 4.45 16.22
N SER A 6 -42.97 3.47 16.28
CA SER A 6 -41.70 3.62 16.96
C SER A 6 -40.85 4.71 16.27
N PRO A 7 -40.17 5.58 17.02
CA PRO A 7 -39.34 6.60 16.42
C PRO A 7 -38.09 5.94 15.79
N VAL A 8 -37.92 6.15 14.50
CA VAL A 8 -36.66 5.88 13.82
C VAL A 8 -35.63 6.87 14.37
N ILE A 9 -34.71 6.39 15.18
CA ILE A 9 -33.54 7.16 15.61
C ILE A 9 -32.66 7.32 14.39
N LEU A 10 -32.78 8.45 13.71
CA LEU A 10 -31.75 8.93 12.79
C LEU A 10 -30.52 9.24 13.63
N LEU A 11 -29.58 8.31 13.66
CA LEU A 11 -28.24 8.60 14.10
C LEU A 11 -27.65 9.62 13.11
N ASN A 12 -27.81 10.90 13.45
CA ASN A 12 -27.01 11.97 12.84
C ASN A 12 -25.55 11.67 13.16
N GLY A 13 -24.90 10.93 12.28
CA GLY A 13 -23.46 10.75 12.28
C GLY A 13 -22.79 12.10 12.02
N LYS A 14 -22.60 12.89 13.09
CA LYS A 14 -21.52 13.86 13.08
C LYS A 14 -20.26 13.05 12.91
N ASN A 15 -19.68 13.10 11.70
CA ASN A 15 -18.35 12.64 11.41
C ASN A 15 -17.39 13.42 12.33
N ASN A 16 -17.21 12.95 13.55
CA ASN A 16 -16.04 13.25 14.33
C ASN A 16 -14.87 12.54 13.63
N HIS A 17 -14.44 13.06 12.49
CA HIS A 17 -13.13 12.77 11.96
C HIS A 17 -12.18 13.25 13.05
N SER A 18 -11.71 12.30 13.86
CA SER A 18 -10.68 12.48 14.84
C SER A 18 -9.52 13.25 14.22
N ASN A 19 -8.67 13.89 15.01
CA ASN A 19 -7.49 14.70 14.66
C ASN A 19 -6.45 13.99 13.75
N MET A 20 -6.90 13.18 12.78
CA MET A 20 -6.02 12.53 11.81
C MET A 20 -5.52 13.55 10.81
N ASN A 21 -4.21 13.72 10.75
CA ASN A 21 -3.57 14.53 9.74
C ASN A 21 -3.43 13.73 8.43
N TYR A 22 -3.56 14.45 7.31
CA TYR A 22 -3.37 13.91 5.98
C TYR A 22 -2.25 14.66 5.27
N ARG A 23 -1.36 13.93 4.62
CA ARG A 23 -0.26 14.48 3.84
C ARG A 23 -0.33 14.03 2.39
N ARG A 24 0.18 14.86 1.49
CA ARG A 24 0.38 14.44 0.11
C ARG A 24 1.47 13.36 0.06
N LEU A 25 1.25 12.34 -0.76
CA LEU A 25 2.25 11.33 -1.03
C LEU A 25 3.28 11.91 -2.02
N GLY A 26 4.34 12.51 -1.49
CA GLY A 26 5.32 13.25 -2.26
C GLY A 26 4.68 14.42 -3.04
N ASN A 27 5.05 14.56 -4.31
CA ASN A 27 4.49 15.57 -5.22
C ASN A 27 3.17 15.13 -5.90
N SER A 28 2.65 13.93 -5.55
CA SER A 28 1.37 13.47 -6.07
C SER A 28 0.19 14.26 -5.46
N GLY A 29 -0.97 14.23 -6.13
CA GLY A 29 -2.20 14.80 -5.60
C GLY A 29 -2.84 13.97 -4.49
N LEU A 30 -2.38 12.72 -4.28
CA LEU A 30 -2.98 11.79 -3.34
C LEU A 30 -2.70 12.19 -1.89
N LYS A 31 -3.76 12.32 -1.09
CA LYS A 31 -3.65 12.56 0.35
C LYS A 31 -3.81 11.26 1.11
N VAL A 32 -2.80 10.91 1.89
CA VAL A 32 -2.78 9.74 2.76
C VAL A 32 -2.80 10.16 4.23
N SER A 33 -3.44 9.37 5.09
CA SER A 33 -3.38 9.58 6.54
C SER A 33 -1.96 9.35 7.06
N GLU A 34 -1.54 10.11 8.07
CA GLU A 34 -0.21 9.94 8.68
C GLU A 34 0.01 8.57 9.30
N LEU A 35 -1.06 7.93 9.74
CA LEU A 35 -1.08 6.54 10.15
C LEU A 35 -1.71 5.68 9.06
N SER A 36 -1.14 4.52 8.79
CA SER A 36 -1.69 3.51 7.89
C SER A 36 -1.94 2.21 8.61
N PHE A 37 -2.83 1.39 8.07
CA PHE A 37 -3.14 0.07 8.59
C PHE A 37 -2.40 -1.00 7.78
N GLY A 38 -1.37 -1.62 8.36
CA GLY A 38 -0.63 -2.73 7.74
C GLY A 38 -1.18 -4.09 8.17
N SER A 39 -1.10 -5.06 7.27
CA SER A 39 -1.65 -6.41 7.49
C SER A 39 -0.58 -7.50 7.61
N TRP A 40 0.70 -7.18 7.53
CA TRP A 40 1.80 -8.13 7.34
C TRP A 40 1.83 -9.27 8.36
N VAL A 41 1.97 -8.97 9.65
CA VAL A 41 2.13 -10.02 10.68
C VAL A 41 0.83 -10.44 11.33
N THR A 42 -0.21 -9.64 11.21
CA THR A 42 -1.44 -9.79 11.98
C THR A 42 -2.49 -10.61 11.26
N PHE A 43 -2.69 -10.38 9.96
CA PHE A 43 -3.75 -11.05 9.21
C PHE A 43 -3.41 -12.52 8.95
N VAL A 44 -4.41 -13.38 9.13
CA VAL A 44 -4.34 -14.85 8.99
C VAL A 44 -3.56 -15.53 10.11
N ASN A 45 -2.41 -14.97 10.53
CA ASN A 45 -1.53 -15.61 11.50
C ASN A 45 -1.94 -15.34 12.95
N GLN A 46 -2.44 -14.15 13.28
CA GLN A 46 -2.74 -13.72 14.65
C GLN A 46 -4.20 -13.33 14.85
N LEU A 47 -4.88 -12.85 13.80
CA LEU A 47 -6.25 -12.37 13.87
C LEU A 47 -7.17 -13.22 13.00
N ASP A 48 -8.29 -13.62 13.57
CA ASP A 48 -9.42 -14.14 12.80
C ASP A 48 -10.11 -13.03 11.99
N GLU A 49 -11.03 -13.41 11.12
CA GLU A 49 -11.71 -12.45 10.24
C GLU A 49 -12.51 -11.40 11.03
N LYS A 50 -13.13 -11.77 12.15
CA LYS A 50 -13.94 -10.85 12.97
C LYS A 50 -13.05 -9.81 13.64
N SER A 51 -11.96 -10.23 14.24
CA SER A 51 -10.99 -9.36 14.92
C SER A 51 -10.30 -8.44 13.91
N ALA A 52 -9.88 -8.96 12.76
CA ALA A 52 -9.30 -8.17 11.68
C ALA A 52 -10.28 -7.11 11.16
N MET A 53 -11.56 -7.47 10.97
CA MET A 53 -12.60 -6.55 10.55
C MET A 53 -12.83 -5.44 11.58
N ASN A 54 -12.88 -5.77 12.87
CA ASN A 54 -13.04 -4.80 13.94
C ASN A 54 -11.86 -3.81 13.96
N CYS A 55 -10.62 -4.29 13.82
CA CYS A 55 -9.44 -3.43 13.78
C CYS A 55 -9.46 -2.50 12.56
N MET A 56 -9.78 -3.02 11.37
CA MET A 56 -9.90 -2.22 10.16
C MET A 56 -10.99 -1.16 10.27
N SER A 57 -12.17 -1.54 10.76
CA SER A 57 -13.29 -0.61 10.96
C SER A 57 -12.93 0.49 11.94
N TYR A 58 -12.35 0.13 13.09
CA TYR A 58 -11.90 1.10 14.06
C TYR A 58 -10.86 2.08 13.51
N ALA A 59 -9.86 1.58 12.77
CA ALA A 59 -8.86 2.42 12.13
C ALA A 59 -9.50 3.41 11.14
N TYR A 60 -10.41 2.93 10.29
CA TYR A 60 -11.14 3.75 9.33
C TYR A 60 -11.96 4.82 10.04
N ASP A 61 -12.72 4.47 11.10
CA ASP A 61 -13.52 5.41 11.88
C ASP A 61 -12.66 6.47 12.59
N LYS A 62 -11.37 6.16 12.84
CA LYS A 62 -10.38 7.11 13.36
C LYS A 62 -9.65 7.90 12.26
N GLY A 63 -10.09 7.80 11.02
CA GLY A 63 -9.56 8.59 9.90
C GLY A 63 -8.40 7.96 9.14
N VAL A 64 -8.01 6.72 9.46
CA VAL A 64 -7.04 5.99 8.62
C VAL A 64 -7.69 5.73 7.27
N ASN A 65 -7.07 6.21 6.20
CA ASN A 65 -7.54 5.97 4.84
C ASN A 65 -6.62 5.06 4.02
N PHE A 66 -5.48 4.62 4.54
CA PHE A 66 -4.53 3.79 3.82
C PHE A 66 -4.37 2.40 4.46
N PHE A 67 -4.63 1.35 3.67
CA PHE A 67 -4.60 -0.07 4.04
C PHE A 67 -3.57 -0.80 3.18
N ASP A 68 -2.48 -1.27 3.80
CA ASP A 68 -1.32 -1.82 3.12
C ASP A 68 -1.30 -3.35 3.16
N ASN A 69 -0.99 -3.96 2.01
CA ASN A 69 -0.90 -5.41 1.83
C ASN A 69 0.25 -5.77 0.87
N ALA A 70 0.46 -7.07 0.64
CA ALA A 70 1.38 -7.61 -0.35
C ALA A 70 1.00 -9.06 -0.72
N GLU A 71 1.37 -9.50 -1.93
CA GLU A 71 1.16 -10.89 -2.36
C GLU A 71 1.85 -11.90 -1.45
N ALA A 72 3.01 -11.55 -0.88
CA ALA A 72 3.79 -12.40 0.01
C ALA A 72 3.15 -12.61 1.39
N TYR A 73 2.26 -11.71 1.83
CA TYR A 73 1.70 -11.77 3.19
C TYR A 73 0.75 -12.95 3.34
N ALA A 74 1.17 -13.94 4.13
CA ALA A 74 0.49 -15.23 4.29
C ALA A 74 0.18 -15.87 2.91
N SER A 75 1.13 -15.80 1.97
CA SER A 75 1.01 -16.35 0.60
C SER A 75 -0.28 -15.90 -0.12
N GLY A 76 -0.60 -14.60 -0.03
CA GLY A 76 -1.82 -14.01 -0.58
C GLY A 76 -3.04 -14.11 0.34
N GLY A 77 -2.97 -14.86 1.42
CA GLY A 77 -4.08 -15.03 2.39
C GLY A 77 -4.48 -13.71 3.05
N SER A 78 -3.50 -12.81 3.31
CA SER A 78 -3.76 -11.49 3.84
C SER A 78 -4.60 -10.62 2.91
N GLU A 79 -4.33 -10.65 1.60
CA GLU A 79 -5.15 -9.94 0.61
C GLU A 79 -6.56 -10.55 0.49
N VAL A 80 -6.68 -11.88 0.54
CA VAL A 80 -7.98 -12.57 0.54
C VAL A 80 -8.82 -12.13 1.75
N LEU A 81 -8.21 -12.09 2.93
CA LEU A 81 -8.89 -11.68 4.16
C LEU A 81 -9.30 -10.20 4.09
N MET A 82 -8.41 -9.31 3.69
CA MET A 82 -8.72 -7.88 3.52
C MET A 82 -9.84 -7.68 2.50
N GLY A 83 -9.81 -8.38 1.37
CA GLY A 83 -10.84 -8.30 0.33
C GLY A 83 -12.23 -8.77 0.82
N LYS A 84 -12.28 -9.82 1.66
CA LYS A 84 -13.53 -10.25 2.31
C LYS A 84 -14.07 -9.16 3.24
N ILE A 85 -13.19 -8.55 4.03
CA ILE A 85 -13.54 -7.49 4.99
C ILE A 85 -14.03 -6.24 4.25
N LEU A 86 -13.32 -5.75 3.24
CA LEU A 86 -13.72 -4.60 2.44
C LEU A 86 -15.12 -4.80 1.83
N LYS A 87 -15.40 -6.00 1.30
CA LYS A 87 -16.73 -6.35 0.77
C LYS A 87 -17.82 -6.31 1.84
N LYS A 88 -17.51 -6.74 3.08
CA LYS A 88 -18.47 -6.73 4.19
C LYS A 88 -18.73 -5.33 4.72
N LEU A 89 -17.67 -4.51 4.85
CA LEU A 89 -17.76 -3.15 5.38
C LEU A 89 -18.46 -2.18 4.41
N LYS A 90 -18.48 -2.49 3.09
CA LYS A 90 -19.15 -1.70 2.06
C LYS A 90 -18.76 -0.22 2.06
N TRP A 91 -17.51 0.09 2.42
CA TRP A 91 -17.01 1.45 2.31
C TRP A 91 -17.05 1.92 0.86
N LYS A 92 -17.34 3.21 0.66
CA LYS A 92 -17.25 3.79 -0.67
C LYS A 92 -15.80 3.71 -1.16
N ARG A 93 -15.59 3.20 -2.39
CA ARG A 93 -14.25 2.95 -2.93
C ARG A 93 -13.35 4.19 -2.97
N ASP A 94 -13.92 5.36 -3.13
CA ASP A 94 -13.25 6.65 -3.18
C ASP A 94 -12.84 7.21 -1.81
N THR A 95 -13.13 6.50 -0.71
CA THR A 95 -12.83 6.95 0.66
C THR A 95 -11.61 6.27 1.27
N TYR A 96 -11.03 5.28 0.61
CA TYR A 96 -9.85 4.55 1.11
C TYR A 96 -8.85 4.24 0.00
N ILE A 97 -7.61 4.06 0.42
CA ILE A 97 -6.46 3.71 -0.39
C ILE A 97 -6.08 2.28 -0.03
N VAL A 98 -5.96 1.41 -1.03
CA VAL A 98 -5.49 0.04 -0.85
C VAL A 98 -4.25 -0.20 -1.69
N SER A 99 -3.26 -0.87 -1.09
CA SER A 99 -2.03 -1.24 -1.79
C SER A 99 -1.80 -2.74 -1.84
N SER A 100 -0.96 -3.13 -2.78
CA SER A 100 -0.27 -4.41 -2.79
C SER A 100 1.16 -4.27 -3.31
N LYS A 101 1.92 -5.37 -3.26
CA LYS A 101 3.33 -5.40 -3.63
C LYS A 101 3.65 -6.69 -4.36
N VAL A 102 4.59 -6.63 -5.30
CA VAL A 102 5.06 -7.75 -6.13
C VAL A 102 6.53 -8.03 -5.88
N PHE A 103 6.89 -9.28 -5.64
CA PHE A 103 8.24 -9.85 -5.65
C PHE A 103 8.25 -11.34 -5.31
N TRP A 104 7.53 -11.77 -4.27
CA TRP A 104 7.50 -13.15 -3.74
C TRP A 104 6.10 -13.75 -3.87
N GLY A 105 5.66 -14.03 -5.10
CA GLY A 105 4.33 -14.56 -5.37
C GLY A 105 4.20 -16.07 -5.20
N GLY A 106 5.31 -16.81 -5.24
CA GLY A 106 5.34 -18.26 -5.12
C GLY A 106 6.72 -18.85 -5.23
N GLU A 107 6.81 -20.17 -5.45
CA GLU A 107 8.07 -20.91 -5.51
C GLU A 107 8.59 -21.17 -6.93
N LEU A 108 7.75 -21.00 -7.95
CA LEU A 108 8.15 -21.21 -9.33
C LEU A 108 8.92 -20.02 -9.90
N PRO A 109 9.83 -20.23 -10.88
CA PRO A 109 10.69 -19.16 -11.43
C PRO A 109 9.93 -17.93 -11.94
N THR A 110 8.74 -18.11 -12.52
CA THR A 110 7.91 -17.02 -13.04
C THR A 110 7.04 -16.33 -11.99
N GLN A 111 7.12 -16.75 -10.73
CA GLN A 111 6.36 -16.23 -9.60
C GLN A 111 7.23 -15.39 -8.65
N ARG A 112 8.46 -15.04 -9.07
CA ARG A 112 9.41 -14.26 -8.29
C ARG A 112 10.02 -13.15 -9.13
N GLY A 113 10.53 -12.13 -8.43
CA GLY A 113 11.21 -11.00 -9.04
C GLY A 113 10.27 -9.98 -9.68
N LEU A 114 10.82 -9.18 -10.58
CA LEU A 114 10.13 -8.04 -11.19
C LEU A 114 10.03 -8.14 -12.72
N SER A 115 10.05 -9.36 -13.27
CA SER A 115 9.78 -9.53 -14.69
C SER A 115 8.41 -8.95 -15.05
N LYS A 116 8.28 -8.43 -16.26
CA LYS A 116 6.99 -7.91 -16.78
C LYS A 116 5.86 -8.91 -16.58
N LYS A 117 6.14 -10.20 -16.85
CA LYS A 117 5.13 -11.26 -16.66
C LYS A 117 4.66 -11.31 -15.20
N HIS A 118 5.59 -11.40 -14.23
CA HIS A 118 5.24 -11.52 -12.82
C HIS A 118 4.51 -10.27 -12.32
N ILE A 119 4.96 -9.08 -12.68
CA ILE A 119 4.30 -7.82 -12.31
C ILE A 119 2.83 -7.80 -12.75
N HIS A 120 2.54 -8.19 -13.99
CA HIS A 120 1.17 -8.24 -14.50
C HIS A 120 0.32 -9.33 -13.82
N ASP A 121 0.87 -10.52 -13.65
CA ASP A 121 0.18 -11.64 -13.01
C ASP A 121 -0.11 -11.34 -11.53
N ALA A 122 0.88 -10.80 -10.80
CA ALA A 122 0.74 -10.40 -9.40
C ALA A 122 -0.33 -9.31 -9.21
N CYS A 123 -0.32 -8.27 -10.06
CA CYS A 123 -1.34 -7.22 -10.02
C CYS A 123 -2.74 -7.79 -10.24
N ASN A 124 -2.93 -8.59 -11.29
CA ASN A 124 -4.23 -9.20 -11.59
C ASN A 124 -4.70 -10.14 -10.46
N ALA A 125 -3.78 -10.87 -9.84
CA ALA A 125 -4.08 -11.75 -8.72
C ALA A 125 -4.44 -10.94 -7.45
N ALA A 126 -3.72 -9.85 -7.17
CA ALA A 126 -4.01 -8.94 -6.06
C ALA A 126 -5.40 -8.31 -6.18
N LEU A 127 -5.77 -7.81 -7.37
CA LEU A 127 -7.11 -7.27 -7.64
C LEU A 127 -8.21 -8.28 -7.33
N LYS A 128 -8.02 -9.55 -7.74
CA LYS A 128 -8.99 -10.64 -7.47
C LYS A 128 -9.08 -10.96 -5.98
N ARG A 129 -7.92 -11.06 -5.27
CA ARG A 129 -7.88 -11.38 -3.85
C ARG A 129 -8.46 -10.25 -2.99
N LEU A 130 -8.11 -9.01 -3.28
CA LEU A 130 -8.59 -7.80 -2.61
C LEU A 130 -10.03 -7.42 -2.99
N LYS A 131 -10.56 -7.99 -4.10
CA LYS A 131 -11.91 -7.71 -4.63
C LYS A 131 -12.12 -6.23 -4.96
N VAL A 132 -11.14 -5.62 -5.59
CA VAL A 132 -11.15 -4.24 -6.05
C VAL A 132 -10.84 -4.18 -7.54
N ASP A 133 -11.33 -3.14 -8.22
CA ASP A 133 -11.12 -2.96 -9.67
C ASP A 133 -9.75 -2.34 -9.98
N TYR A 134 -9.17 -1.61 -9.02
CA TYR A 134 -7.83 -1.01 -9.14
C TYR A 134 -7.16 -0.93 -7.77
N LEU A 135 -5.82 -0.96 -7.76
CA LEU A 135 -5.01 -0.62 -6.61
C LEU A 135 -4.66 0.87 -6.65
N ASP A 136 -4.73 1.54 -5.52
CA ASP A 136 -4.28 2.93 -5.44
C ASP A 136 -2.75 2.99 -5.50
N LEU A 137 -2.07 2.10 -4.76
CA LEU A 137 -0.62 2.01 -4.72
C LEU A 137 -0.18 0.58 -5.05
N PHE A 138 0.81 0.44 -5.93
CA PHE A 138 1.43 -0.86 -6.22
C PHE A 138 2.95 -0.75 -6.12
N PHE A 139 3.58 -1.63 -5.34
CA PHE A 139 4.99 -1.54 -5.03
C PHE A 139 5.81 -2.68 -5.63
N CYS A 140 6.99 -2.36 -6.15
CA CYS A 140 8.07 -3.32 -6.28
C CYS A 140 8.61 -3.61 -4.88
N HIS A 141 8.28 -4.78 -4.30
CA HIS A 141 8.52 -5.08 -2.89
C HIS A 141 10.01 -5.13 -2.52
N ARG A 142 10.87 -5.47 -3.48
CA ARG A 142 12.33 -5.42 -3.38
C ARG A 142 12.92 -5.09 -4.76
N PRO A 143 14.18 -4.64 -4.81
CA PRO A 143 14.91 -4.56 -6.07
C PRO A 143 15.18 -5.96 -6.63
N ASP A 144 15.21 -6.09 -7.95
CA ASP A 144 15.49 -7.34 -8.64
C ASP A 144 16.75 -7.18 -9.51
N PRO A 145 17.90 -7.69 -9.06
CA PRO A 145 19.16 -7.58 -9.83
C PRO A 145 19.15 -8.42 -11.10
N GLU A 146 18.24 -9.39 -11.25
CA GLU A 146 18.15 -10.25 -12.42
C GLU A 146 17.24 -9.68 -13.51
N THR A 147 16.43 -8.66 -13.18
CA THR A 147 15.53 -7.99 -14.14
C THR A 147 16.05 -6.59 -14.47
N PRO A 148 16.24 -6.24 -15.75
CA PRO A 148 16.58 -4.87 -16.13
C PRO A 148 15.54 -3.88 -15.62
N ILE A 149 15.97 -2.81 -14.94
CA ILE A 149 15.05 -1.80 -14.35
C ILE A 149 14.08 -1.24 -15.40
N ILE A 150 14.52 -1.11 -16.64
CA ILE A 150 13.66 -0.62 -17.73
C ILE A 150 12.45 -1.54 -17.99
N GLU A 151 12.59 -2.86 -17.85
CA GLU A 151 11.48 -3.80 -17.99
C GLU A 151 10.45 -3.58 -16.89
N THR A 152 10.90 -3.41 -15.65
CA THR A 152 10.05 -3.08 -14.50
C THR A 152 9.31 -1.76 -14.72
N VAL A 153 10.00 -0.71 -15.17
CA VAL A 153 9.39 0.61 -15.43
C VAL A 153 8.32 0.53 -16.51
N TYR A 154 8.57 -0.20 -17.61
CA TYR A 154 7.55 -0.43 -18.66
C TYR A 154 6.36 -1.20 -18.12
N ALA A 155 6.57 -2.28 -17.36
CA ALA A 155 5.49 -3.09 -16.80
C ALA A 155 4.59 -2.27 -15.87
N MET A 156 5.18 -1.44 -15.00
CA MET A 156 4.42 -0.55 -14.12
C MET A 156 3.67 0.52 -14.90
N ASN A 157 4.28 1.09 -15.94
CA ASN A 157 3.60 2.05 -16.80
C ASN A 157 2.43 1.42 -17.57
N ASP A 158 2.57 0.17 -18.05
CA ASP A 158 1.47 -0.55 -18.70
C ASP A 158 0.28 -0.72 -17.75
N LEU A 159 0.52 -1.05 -16.48
CA LEU A 159 -0.54 -1.17 -15.48
C LEU A 159 -1.22 0.17 -15.15
N LEU A 160 -0.45 1.28 -15.15
CA LEU A 160 -1.00 2.63 -15.05
C LEU A 160 -1.91 2.95 -16.23
N GLN A 161 -1.46 2.67 -17.46
CA GLN A 161 -2.25 2.91 -18.69
C GLN A 161 -3.52 2.06 -18.74
N GLN A 162 -3.49 0.85 -18.19
CA GLN A 162 -4.65 -0.03 -18.07
C GLN A 162 -5.61 0.39 -16.95
N GLY A 163 -5.27 1.39 -16.14
CA GLY A 163 -6.08 1.82 -15.00
C GLY A 163 -6.14 0.81 -13.86
N LYS A 164 -5.26 -0.20 -13.85
CA LYS A 164 -5.20 -1.22 -12.80
C LYS A 164 -4.51 -0.73 -11.53
N ILE A 165 -3.62 0.23 -11.67
CA ILE A 165 -2.95 0.91 -10.55
C ILE A 165 -3.00 2.41 -10.78
N MET A 166 -3.08 3.21 -9.71
CA MET A 166 -3.09 4.68 -9.81
C MET A 166 -1.69 5.27 -9.64
N TYR A 167 -0.88 4.69 -8.77
CA TYR A 167 0.51 5.06 -8.50
C TYR A 167 1.34 3.81 -8.28
N TRP A 168 2.61 3.84 -8.69
CA TRP A 168 3.55 2.79 -8.36
C TRP A 168 4.75 3.33 -7.60
N GLY A 169 5.39 2.46 -6.85
CA GLY A 169 6.56 2.79 -6.06
C GLY A 169 7.46 1.60 -5.83
N THR A 170 8.47 1.82 -5.02
CA THR A 170 9.50 0.86 -4.67
C THR A 170 9.53 0.62 -3.17
N SER A 171 10.17 -0.45 -2.73
CA SER A 171 10.38 -0.74 -1.31
C SER A 171 11.79 -1.31 -1.12
N GLU A 172 12.55 -0.69 -0.22
CA GLU A 172 13.95 -1.04 0.08
C GLU A 172 14.90 -0.95 -1.12
N TRP A 173 14.57 -0.17 -2.14
CA TRP A 173 15.48 0.12 -3.25
C TRP A 173 16.56 1.09 -2.80
N SER A 174 17.78 0.92 -3.30
CA SER A 174 18.85 1.90 -3.09
C SER A 174 18.57 3.22 -3.82
N ALA A 175 19.17 4.30 -3.36
CA ALA A 175 19.11 5.59 -4.04
C ALA A 175 19.58 5.50 -5.50
N LYS A 176 20.55 4.63 -5.80
CA LYS A 176 21.04 4.37 -7.16
C LYS A 176 19.95 3.76 -8.03
N GLU A 177 19.29 2.71 -7.57
CA GLU A 177 18.21 2.02 -8.31
C GLU A 177 16.99 2.92 -8.53
N ILE A 178 16.61 3.72 -7.52
CA ILE A 178 15.54 4.71 -7.66
C ILE A 178 15.89 5.75 -8.74
N ASN A 179 17.12 6.31 -8.71
CA ASN A 179 17.58 7.23 -9.75
C ASN A 179 17.60 6.61 -11.14
N GLU A 180 17.99 5.33 -11.26
CA GLU A 180 17.96 4.61 -12.52
C GLU A 180 16.54 4.44 -13.04
N ALA A 181 15.57 4.08 -12.19
CA ALA A 181 14.16 4.01 -12.56
C ALA A 181 13.63 5.36 -13.08
N PHE A 182 13.98 6.48 -12.42
CA PHE A 182 13.62 7.81 -12.91
C PHE A 182 14.29 8.17 -14.23
N SER A 183 15.57 7.82 -14.40
CA SER A 183 16.30 8.05 -15.65
C SER A 183 15.70 7.28 -16.81
N CYS A 184 15.34 6.01 -16.58
CA CYS A 184 14.61 5.19 -17.54
C CYS A 184 13.25 5.80 -17.88
N ALA A 185 12.48 6.18 -16.88
CA ALA A 185 11.16 6.79 -17.07
C ALA A 185 11.26 8.08 -17.91
N GLN A 186 12.19 8.96 -17.59
CA GLN A 186 12.42 10.21 -18.33
C GLN A 186 12.84 9.93 -19.78
N LYS A 187 13.80 9.02 -20.00
CA LYS A 187 14.31 8.69 -21.34
C LYS A 187 13.21 8.20 -22.27
N TYR A 188 12.26 7.45 -21.76
CA TYR A 188 11.21 6.81 -22.56
C TYR A 188 9.83 7.47 -22.40
N ASN A 189 9.76 8.65 -21.79
CA ASN A 189 8.52 9.38 -21.51
C ASN A 189 7.47 8.55 -20.76
N LEU A 190 7.92 7.80 -19.75
CA LEU A 190 7.10 6.98 -18.88
C LEU A 190 6.94 7.64 -17.49
N ARG A 191 6.05 7.09 -16.67
CA ARG A 191 5.89 7.53 -15.28
C ARG A 191 6.89 6.82 -14.36
N GLY A 192 7.70 7.60 -13.66
CA GLY A 192 8.59 7.10 -12.61
C GLY A 192 7.85 6.74 -11.31
N PRO A 193 8.55 6.16 -10.33
CA PRO A 193 7.95 5.83 -9.04
C PRO A 193 7.50 7.08 -8.29
N SER A 194 6.33 7.00 -7.64
CA SER A 194 5.76 8.11 -6.87
C SER A 194 6.11 8.05 -5.37
N MET A 195 6.53 6.88 -4.89
CA MET A 195 6.81 6.65 -3.48
C MET A 195 7.83 5.53 -3.29
N GLU A 196 8.46 5.57 -2.12
CA GLU A 196 9.32 4.50 -1.59
C GLU A 196 8.76 4.02 -0.24
N GLN A 197 8.86 2.71 0.03
CA GLN A 197 8.50 2.12 1.32
C GLN A 197 9.74 1.56 2.03
N PRO A 198 10.50 2.39 2.77
CA PRO A 198 11.65 1.94 3.52
C PRO A 198 11.29 1.58 4.95
N GLN A 199 12.16 0.81 5.61
CA GLN A 199 12.17 0.75 7.08
C GLN A 199 12.60 2.10 7.63
N TYR A 200 11.82 2.62 8.59
CA TYR A 200 12.21 3.84 9.29
C TYR A 200 11.66 3.88 10.71
N ASN A 201 12.56 4.02 11.66
CA ASN A 201 12.28 4.22 13.08
C ASN A 201 13.54 4.82 13.74
N ILE A 202 13.48 5.15 15.02
CA ILE A 202 14.59 5.80 15.72
C ILE A 202 15.89 4.96 15.75
N LEU A 203 15.79 3.65 15.56
CA LEU A 203 16.93 2.70 15.52
C LEU A 203 17.43 2.43 14.09
N CYS A 204 16.64 2.78 13.05
CA CYS A 204 16.94 2.53 11.65
C CYS A 204 16.69 3.80 10.85
N ARG A 205 17.71 4.68 10.76
CA ARG A 205 17.59 6.04 10.22
C ARG A 205 18.43 6.31 8.97
N GLU A 206 19.53 5.58 8.81
CA GLU A 206 20.60 5.89 7.86
C GLU A 206 20.09 6.00 6.41
N ARG A 207 19.35 5.00 5.94
CA ARG A 207 18.80 5.00 4.58
C ARG A 207 17.86 6.18 4.34
N PHE A 208 16.94 6.40 5.25
CA PHE A 208 15.93 7.45 5.11
C PHE A 208 16.52 8.86 5.18
N GLU A 209 17.39 9.12 6.17
CA GLU A 209 17.87 10.47 6.47
C GLU A 209 19.10 10.87 5.65
N ASN A 210 19.97 9.89 5.29
CA ASN A 210 21.21 10.16 4.59
C ASN A 210 21.15 9.70 3.13
N GLU A 211 20.95 8.41 2.87
CA GLU A 211 20.97 7.86 1.51
C GLU A 211 19.87 8.49 0.63
N TYR A 212 18.64 8.62 1.15
CA TYR A 212 17.50 9.13 0.39
C TYR A 212 17.38 10.66 0.37
N LYS A 213 18.18 11.38 1.13
CA LYS A 213 18.11 12.85 1.22
C LYS A 213 18.07 13.55 -0.14
N ASN A 214 18.95 13.13 -1.05
CA ASN A 214 19.01 13.68 -2.40
C ASN A 214 17.87 13.18 -3.30
N ILE A 215 17.37 11.96 -3.07
CA ILE A 215 16.22 11.39 -3.79
C ILE A 215 14.97 12.21 -3.48
N PHE A 216 14.70 12.48 -2.21
CA PHE A 216 13.55 13.30 -1.80
C PHE A 216 13.61 14.70 -2.37
N LYS A 217 14.79 15.32 -2.33
CA LYS A 217 14.98 16.68 -2.87
C LYS A 217 14.81 16.74 -4.39
N LYS A 218 15.38 15.76 -5.11
CA LYS A 218 15.41 15.74 -6.57
C LYS A 218 14.09 15.29 -7.19
N HIS A 219 13.50 14.21 -6.67
CA HIS A 219 12.34 13.56 -7.27
C HIS A 219 11.03 13.83 -6.52
N GLN A 220 11.12 14.38 -5.30
CA GLN A 220 9.98 14.72 -4.46
C GLN A 220 9.01 13.54 -4.26
N ILE A 221 9.56 12.32 -4.21
CA ILE A 221 8.77 11.12 -3.94
C ILE A 221 8.25 11.10 -2.51
N GLY A 222 7.10 10.46 -2.31
CA GLY A 222 6.53 10.23 -0.99
C GLY A 222 7.14 9.00 -0.30
N THR A 223 6.79 8.81 0.96
CA THR A 223 7.18 7.63 1.73
C THR A 223 6.01 7.04 2.49
N THR A 224 6.00 5.70 2.57
CA THR A 224 5.08 4.91 3.37
C THR A 224 5.91 3.93 4.20
N ILE A 225 6.45 4.40 5.32
CA ILE A 225 7.44 3.64 6.11
C ILE A 225 6.84 2.37 6.73
N TRP A 226 7.68 1.36 6.97
CA TRP A 226 7.32 0.18 7.73
C TRP A 226 8.12 0.04 9.03
N SER A 227 7.59 -0.72 9.99
CA SER A 227 8.17 -0.94 11.34
C SER A 227 8.50 0.35 12.12
N PRO A 228 7.59 1.33 12.25
CA PRO A 228 7.87 2.57 12.98
C PRO A 228 8.16 2.34 14.47
N LEU A 229 7.70 1.22 15.03
CA LEU A 229 7.89 0.86 16.45
C LEU A 229 8.92 -0.25 16.68
N ALA A 230 9.73 -0.59 15.65
CA ALA A 230 10.80 -1.60 15.72
C ALA A 230 10.33 -2.92 16.40
N SER A 231 9.27 -3.51 15.86
CA SER A 231 8.64 -4.75 16.39
C SER A 231 8.22 -4.66 17.87
N GLY A 232 7.91 -3.46 18.34
CA GLY A 232 7.45 -3.20 19.71
C GLY A 232 8.55 -2.74 20.68
N ILE A 233 9.82 -2.76 20.30
CA ILE A 233 10.93 -2.29 21.15
C ILE A 233 10.72 -0.83 21.60
N LEU A 234 10.18 0.00 20.70
CA LEU A 234 9.95 1.42 20.95
C LEU A 234 8.64 1.72 21.69
N THR A 235 7.92 0.72 22.17
CA THR A 235 6.68 0.90 22.93
C THR A 235 6.88 0.88 24.45
N GLY A 236 8.13 0.69 24.94
CA GLY A 236 8.44 0.59 26.36
C GLY A 236 8.16 -0.79 26.97
N LYS A 237 7.99 -1.82 26.13
CA LYS A 237 7.83 -3.21 26.56
C LYS A 237 9.18 -3.88 26.75
#